data_c3af7ed21d3108c4ea6390f6b2fe2ca4
#
_entry.id   c3af7ed21d3108c4ea6390f6b2fe2ca4
#
_cell.length_a   1.000
_cell.length_b   1.000
_cell.length_c   1.000
_cell.angle_alpha   90.00
_cell.angle_beta   90.00
_cell.angle_gamma   90.00
#
_symmetry.space_group_name_H-M   'P 1'
#
loop_
_entity.id
_entity.type
_entity.pdbx_description
1 polymer ?
#
loop_
_entity_poly.entity_id
_entity_poly.type
_entity_poly.pdbx_seq_one_letter_code
_entity_poly.pdbx_strand_id
1 'polypeptide(L)'
;MAENNQGQQQIQLQIDESKMHTTYANTIRTSTTPDEVVMDFGMNLPMPQQPNQQQAMLFSVGSRVVMNWGGAKRLAISLAQVVRQYEERNGEIQVNAGQRPAGSGAPKLVN
;
A
#
# COMPACT_ATOMS: atom_id res chain seq x y z
N MET A 1 -29.07 33.83 1.82
CA MET A 1 -28.48 33.45 1.69
C MET A 1 -27.98 33.29 0.91
N ALA A 2 -27.98 33.46 0.46
CA ALA A 2 -27.50 33.10 -0.36
C ALA A 2 -26.61 32.55 -0.12
N GLU A 3 -26.63 32.43 0.42
CA GLU A 3 -26.01 31.99 0.61
C GLU A 3 -25.70 31.31 0.42
N ASN A 4 -25.98 31.04 0.53
CA ASN A 4 -25.68 30.31 0.40
C ASN A 4 -25.27 29.70 -0.16
N ASN A 5 -25.55 30.13 -0.30
CA ASN A 5 -25.04 29.36 -1.28
C ASN A 5 -23.70 29.51 -1.55
N GLN A 6 -23.06 30.39 -1.00
CA GLN A 6 -21.73 30.50 -1.24
C GLN A 6 -21.01 29.35 -0.73
N GLY A 7 -21.36 28.78 0.28
CA GLY A 7 -20.76 27.56 0.70
C GLY A 7 -21.14 26.43 -0.21
N GLN A 8 -22.01 26.70 -1.13
CA GLN A 8 -22.50 25.68 -2.00
C GLN A 8 -21.82 25.67 -3.33
N GLN A 9 -20.77 26.42 -3.44
CA GLN A 9 -20.04 26.39 -4.68
C GLN A 9 -19.57 24.99 -4.97
N GLN A 10 -19.88 24.47 -6.11
CA GLN A 10 -19.50 23.14 -6.47
C GLN A 10 -18.11 23.15 -7.05
N ILE A 11 -17.31 22.20 -6.60
CA ILE A 11 -15.97 22.02 -7.12
C ILE A 11 -16.00 20.81 -8.01
N GLN A 12 -15.65 20.99 -9.27
CA GLN A 12 -15.55 19.89 -10.19
C GLN A 12 -14.16 19.30 -10.08
N LEU A 13 -14.10 18.01 -9.88
CA LEU A 13 -12.82 17.31 -9.83
C LEU A 13 -12.50 16.84 -11.24
N GLN A 14 -11.41 17.31 -11.77
CA GLN A 14 -10.89 16.84 -13.03
C GLN A 14 -9.62 16.06 -12.77
N ILE A 15 -9.48 14.94 -13.44
CA ILE A 15 -8.37 14.04 -13.24
C ILE A 15 -7.47 14.09 -14.44
N ASP A 16 -6.21 14.48 -14.23
CA ASP A 16 -5.21 14.56 -15.27
C ASP A 16 -4.24 13.39 -15.11
N GLU A 17 -4.28 12.48 -16.05
CA GLU A 17 -3.43 11.30 -16.00
C GLU A 17 -2.26 11.39 -16.96
N SER A 18 -1.99 12.57 -17.50
CA SER A 18 -0.96 12.72 -18.51
C SER A 18 0.44 12.42 -17.99
N LYS A 19 0.65 12.55 -16.69
CA LYS A 19 1.96 12.27 -16.09
C LYS A 19 1.96 10.98 -15.28
N MET A 20 0.94 10.17 -15.44
CA MET A 20 0.80 8.97 -14.65
C MET A 20 1.70 7.87 -15.16
N HIS A 21 2.30 7.17 -14.23
CA HIS A 21 3.04 5.94 -14.50
C HIS A 21 2.40 4.80 -13.76
N THR A 22 2.35 3.65 -14.39
CA THR A 22 1.81 2.45 -13.76
C THR A 22 2.93 1.50 -13.42
N THR A 23 2.93 1.05 -12.18
CA THR A 23 3.95 0.14 -11.68
C THR A 23 3.26 -0.94 -10.87
N TYR A 24 3.69 -2.17 -11.04
CA TYR A 24 3.24 -3.26 -10.19
C TYR A 24 4.15 -3.36 -8.98
N ALA A 25 3.55 -3.56 -7.82
CA ALA A 25 4.33 -3.75 -6.61
C ALA A 25 3.59 -4.73 -5.71
N ASN A 26 4.33 -5.62 -5.08
CA ASN A 26 3.75 -6.52 -4.09
C ASN A 26 4.46 -6.41 -2.75
N THR A 27 5.39 -5.49 -2.63
CA THR A 27 6.14 -5.28 -1.40
C THR A 27 6.27 -3.78 -1.17
N ILE A 28 6.22 -3.38 0.06
CA ILE A 28 6.33 -1.99 0.42
C ILE A 28 7.27 -1.85 1.60
N ARG A 29 8.05 -0.79 1.59
CA ARG A 29 8.87 -0.41 2.72
C ARG A 29 8.53 1.03 3.08
N THR A 30 8.39 1.30 4.36
CA THR A 30 8.08 2.66 4.81
C THR A 30 9.17 3.16 5.72
N SER A 31 9.42 4.44 5.63
CA SER A 31 10.25 5.15 6.58
C SER A 31 9.60 6.50 6.84
N THR A 32 10.03 7.16 7.90
CA THR A 32 9.33 8.37 8.32
C THR A 32 10.31 9.44 8.75
N THR A 33 9.85 10.66 8.62
CA THR A 33 10.45 11.83 9.23
C THR A 33 9.38 12.47 10.11
N PRO A 34 9.71 13.51 10.88
CA PRO A 34 8.67 14.19 11.65
C PRO A 34 7.54 14.73 10.78
N ASP A 35 7.80 15.04 9.52
CA ASP A 35 6.81 15.68 8.67
C ASP A 35 6.25 14.78 7.59
N GLU A 36 6.88 13.65 7.30
CA GLU A 36 6.54 12.91 6.10
C GLU A 36 6.66 11.41 6.30
N VAL A 37 5.91 10.70 5.48
CA VAL A 37 6.03 9.26 5.33
C VAL A 37 6.57 8.98 3.95
N VAL A 38 7.60 8.16 3.87
CA VAL A 38 8.20 7.76 2.61
C VAL A 38 7.83 6.31 2.37
N MET A 39 7.21 6.03 1.23
CA MET A 39 6.78 4.69 0.88
C MET A 39 7.48 4.25 -0.38
N ASP A 40 8.20 3.15 -0.30
CA ASP A 40 8.86 2.55 -1.44
C ASP A 40 8.05 1.33 -1.86
N PHE A 41 7.62 1.33 -3.10
CA PHE A 41 6.84 0.24 -3.67
C PHE A 41 7.71 -0.55 -4.63
N GLY A 42 7.69 -1.85 -4.51
CA GLY A 42 8.51 -2.66 -5.38
C GLY A 42 8.24 -4.13 -5.24
N MET A 43 9.24 -4.92 -5.56
CA MET A 43 9.15 -6.36 -5.54
C MET A 43 10.39 -6.94 -4.89
N ASN A 44 10.17 -8.00 -4.12
CA ASN A 44 11.28 -8.79 -3.61
C ASN A 44 11.66 -9.83 -4.65
N LEU A 45 12.93 -9.83 -5.02
CA LEU A 45 13.46 -10.75 -5.99
C LEU A 45 14.53 -11.61 -5.34
N PRO A 46 14.52 -12.92 -5.59
CA PRO A 46 15.59 -13.74 -5.05
C PRO A 46 16.91 -13.42 -5.75
N MET A 47 17.96 -13.44 -4.98
CA MET A 47 19.30 -13.30 -5.54
C MET A 47 19.93 -14.66 -5.67
N PRO A 48 20.85 -14.83 -6.63
CA PRO A 48 21.53 -16.09 -6.75
C PRO A 48 22.24 -16.45 -5.45
N GLN A 49 22.05 -17.66 -5.00
CA GLN A 49 22.66 -18.10 -3.77
C GLN A 49 24.07 -18.59 -4.07
N GLN A 50 25.03 -18.07 -3.32
CA GLN A 50 26.40 -18.50 -3.44
C GLN A 50 26.63 -19.66 -2.47
N PRO A 51 27.58 -20.55 -2.79
CA PRO A 51 27.91 -21.59 -1.82
C PRO A 51 28.36 -21.00 -0.50
N ASN A 52 27.89 -21.56 0.58
CA ASN A 52 28.27 -21.13 1.92
C ASN A 52 27.82 -19.74 2.28
N GLN A 53 26.83 -19.22 1.59
CA GLN A 53 26.25 -17.92 1.92
C GLN A 53 24.77 -18.06 2.13
N GLN A 54 24.24 -17.14 2.90
CA GLN A 54 22.82 -17.11 3.15
C GLN A 54 22.07 -16.70 1.89
N GLN A 55 20.85 -17.22 1.79
CA GLN A 55 19.94 -16.78 0.77
C GLN A 55 19.70 -15.29 0.94
N ALA A 56 19.77 -14.56 -0.15
CA ALA A 56 19.54 -13.11 -0.13
C ALA A 56 18.38 -12.76 -1.03
N MET A 57 17.72 -11.68 -0.67
CA MET A 57 16.63 -11.11 -1.47
C MET A 57 16.99 -9.69 -1.82
N LEU A 58 16.57 -9.28 -3.00
CA LEU A 58 16.73 -7.91 -3.45
C LEU A 58 15.36 -7.26 -3.47
N PHE A 59 15.22 -6.17 -2.75
CA PHE A 59 14.01 -5.37 -2.84
C PHE A 59 14.21 -4.35 -3.95
N SER A 60 13.56 -4.61 -5.08
CA SER A 60 13.68 -3.74 -6.24
C SER A 60 12.58 -2.70 -6.17
N VAL A 61 12.97 -1.45 -5.96
CA VAL A 61 12.01 -0.36 -5.79
C VAL A 61 11.63 0.19 -7.15
N GLY A 62 10.33 0.16 -7.44
CA GLY A 62 9.84 0.72 -8.69
C GLY A 62 9.34 2.14 -8.55
N SER A 63 8.89 2.52 -7.36
CA SER A 63 8.35 3.84 -7.13
C SER A 63 8.53 4.26 -5.69
N ARG A 64 8.77 5.52 -5.49
CA ARG A 64 8.79 6.10 -4.15
C ARG A 64 7.75 7.20 -4.10
N VAL A 65 6.91 7.17 -3.08
CA VAL A 65 5.91 8.19 -2.86
C VAL A 65 6.13 8.78 -1.48
N VAL A 66 6.14 10.09 -1.41
CA VAL A 66 6.32 10.81 -0.16
C VAL A 66 5.03 11.55 0.12
N MET A 67 4.53 11.39 1.33
CA MET A 67 3.29 12.04 1.74
C MET A 67 3.48 12.72 3.08
N ASN A 68 2.72 13.79 3.29
CA ASN A 68 2.63 14.30 4.64
C ASN A 68 1.76 13.34 5.48
N TRP A 69 1.78 13.56 6.79
CA TRP A 69 1.09 12.63 7.68
C TRP A 69 -0.42 12.61 7.47
N GLY A 70 -1.01 13.77 7.14
CA GLY A 70 -2.44 13.80 6.85
C GLY A 70 -2.80 12.97 5.64
N GLY A 71 -2.00 13.08 4.57
CA GLY A 71 -2.22 12.27 3.39
C GLY A 71 -2.05 10.79 3.66
N ALA A 72 -1.03 10.45 4.46
CA ALA A 72 -0.80 9.06 4.80
C ALA A 72 -1.97 8.48 5.59
N LYS A 73 -2.54 9.27 6.50
CA LYS A 73 -3.68 8.77 7.25
C LYS A 73 -4.90 8.55 6.36
N ARG A 74 -5.14 9.48 5.45
CA ARG A 74 -6.26 9.29 4.51
C ARG A 74 -6.05 8.07 3.65
N LEU A 75 -4.81 7.83 3.22
CA LEU A 75 -4.51 6.62 2.45
C LEU A 75 -4.79 5.37 3.27
N ALA A 76 -4.36 5.36 4.53
CA ALA A 76 -4.57 4.18 5.38
C ALA A 76 -6.06 3.89 5.56
N ILE A 77 -6.86 4.93 5.75
CA ILE A 77 -8.30 4.76 5.90
C ILE A 77 -8.90 4.22 4.62
N SER A 78 -8.51 4.79 3.49
CA SER A 78 -9.04 4.38 2.19
C SER A 78 -8.69 2.93 1.89
N LEU A 79 -7.44 2.54 2.13
CA LEU A 79 -7.03 1.17 1.88
C LEU A 79 -7.73 0.19 2.80
N ALA A 80 -7.92 0.57 4.06
CA ALA A 80 -8.63 -0.30 4.99
C ALA A 80 -10.05 -0.57 4.51
N GLN A 81 -10.71 0.44 3.97
CA GLN A 81 -12.06 0.25 3.46
C GLN A 81 -12.10 -0.67 2.26
N VAL A 82 -11.19 -0.49 1.33
CA VAL A 82 -11.14 -1.31 0.13
C VAL A 82 -10.86 -2.76 0.48
N VAL A 83 -9.90 -2.98 1.38
CA VAL A 83 -9.55 -4.33 1.81
C VAL A 83 -10.73 -4.98 2.51
N ARG A 84 -11.40 -4.24 3.39
CA ARG A 84 -12.54 -4.79 4.11
C ARG A 84 -13.66 -5.19 3.16
N GLN A 85 -13.94 -4.34 2.16
CA GLN A 85 -14.98 -4.66 1.20
C GLN A 85 -14.64 -5.92 0.41
N TYR A 86 -13.39 -6.08 0.04
CA TYR A 86 -12.98 -7.28 -0.65
C TYR A 86 -13.15 -8.51 0.24
N GLU A 87 -12.74 -8.40 1.51
CA GLU A 87 -12.81 -9.55 2.40
C GLU A 87 -14.23 -9.94 2.74
N GLU A 88 -15.15 -8.98 2.76
CA GLU A 88 -16.55 -9.32 3.00
C GLU A 88 -17.13 -10.18 1.90
N ARG A 89 -16.63 -10.03 0.70
CA ARG A 89 -17.13 -10.80 -0.44
C ARG A 89 -16.35 -12.08 -0.67
N ASN A 90 -15.07 -12.07 -0.36
CA ASN A 90 -14.18 -13.13 -0.82
C ASN A 90 -13.47 -13.85 0.32
N GLY A 91 -13.71 -13.44 1.56
CA GLY A 91 -13.02 -14.04 2.69
C GLY A 91 -11.72 -13.36 3.00
N GLU A 92 -11.15 -13.71 4.12
CA GLU A 92 -9.97 -13.07 4.65
C GLU A 92 -8.77 -13.25 3.72
N ILE A 93 -8.06 -12.14 3.48
CA ILE A 93 -6.84 -12.18 2.67
C ILE A 93 -5.72 -12.78 3.49
N GLN A 94 -5.02 -13.74 2.93
CA GLN A 94 -3.91 -14.41 3.61
C GLN A 94 -2.61 -13.74 3.18
N VAL A 95 -2.05 -12.90 4.05
CA VAL A 95 -0.83 -12.19 3.69
C VAL A 95 0.41 -13.06 3.77
N ASN A 96 0.33 -14.15 4.53
CA ASN A 96 1.46 -15.07 4.67
C ASN A 96 1.11 -16.45 4.16
N ALA A 97 0.28 -16.50 3.10
CA ALA A 97 -0.24 -17.79 2.65
C ALA A 97 0.87 -18.75 2.28
N GLY A 98 1.93 -18.25 1.64
CA GLY A 98 3.03 -19.11 1.25
C GLY A 98 3.88 -19.60 2.40
N GLN A 99 3.73 -19.02 3.57
CA GLN A 99 4.50 -19.39 4.74
C GLN A 99 3.69 -20.17 5.76
N ARG A 100 2.41 -20.32 5.51
CA ARG A 100 1.57 -20.96 6.50
C ARG A 100 1.80 -22.44 6.49
N PRO A 101 2.08 -23.03 7.66
CA PRO A 101 2.25 -24.47 7.72
C PRO A 101 0.96 -25.18 7.34
N ALA A 102 1.12 -26.34 6.73
CA ALA A 102 -0.03 -27.13 6.37
C ALA A 102 -0.78 -27.51 7.63
N GLY A 103 -2.10 -27.41 7.56
CA GLY A 103 -2.94 -27.80 8.67
C GLY A 103 -3.06 -26.79 9.78
N SER A 104 -2.34 -25.72 9.73
CA SER A 104 -2.50 -24.72 10.75
C SER A 104 -3.64 -23.80 10.36
N GLY A 105 -4.18 -23.13 11.35
CA GLY A 105 -5.14 -22.10 11.06
C GLY A 105 -4.50 -20.95 10.35
N ALA A 106 -5.30 -20.16 9.69
CA ALA A 106 -4.78 -18.99 9.05
C ALA A 106 -4.15 -18.07 10.08
N PRO A 107 -3.00 -17.49 9.77
CA PRO A 107 -2.43 -16.52 10.69
C PRO A 107 -3.38 -15.35 10.82
N LYS A 108 -3.49 -14.87 12.03
CA LYS A 108 -4.26 -13.67 12.24
C LYS A 108 -3.46 -12.51 11.74
N LEU A 109 -4.15 -11.59 11.13
CA LEU A 109 -3.50 -10.35 10.80
C LEU A 109 -3.29 -9.59 12.06
N VAL A 110 -2.06 -9.28 12.33
CA VAL A 110 -1.70 -8.49 13.48
C VAL A 110 -1.33 -7.15 12.96
N ASN A 111 -2.04 -6.19 13.38
CA ASN A 111 -1.78 -4.88 12.84
C ASN A 111 -0.89 -4.08 13.66
#